data_ee3a78c5d4cca47b00b1540963d683f4
#
_entry.id   ee3a78c5d4cca47b00b1540963d683f4
#
_cell.length_a   1.000
_cell.length_b   1.000
_cell.length_c   1.000
_cell.angle_alpha   90.00
_cell.angle_beta   90.00
_cell.angle_gamma   90.00
#
_symmetry.space_group_name_H-M   'P 1'
#
loop_
_entity.id
_entity.type
_entity.pdbx_description
1 polymer ?
#
loop_
_entity_poly.entity_id
_entity_poly.type
_entity_poly.pdbx_seq_one_letter_code
_entity_poly.pdbx_strand_id
1 'polypeptide(L)'
;MITGAIRSKIDKIWTDIWAGGITNPLTVIEQLTYLMFIRSLDEKELENEEFANMGGTMGKRIFPESAAGQSMRWSKFKNRDSREIYDIMEKRVFPAVKGMKYGRLPDFDQKGELIEIPDEPGREGEENTAFARYMEDASFLIPTAQVLQKIITGLEDLYTHDIAGLDMQGDLYEYMLGKLSTAGQNGQFRTPKHIREMMVELLAPAPEDTICEIKTRYLIQNTAA
;
A
#
# COMPACT_ATOMS: atom_id res chain seq x y z
N MET A 1 8.83 4.89 16.92
CA MET A 1 9.59 3.61 17.09
C MET A 1 8.60 2.53 17.47
N ILE A 2 8.58 1.41 16.73
CA ILE A 2 7.66 0.30 16.95
C ILE A 2 7.91 -0.36 18.30
N THR A 3 6.88 -0.44 19.16
CA THR A 3 6.92 -1.10 20.48
C THR A 3 6.99 -2.64 20.35
N GLY A 4 7.34 -3.34 21.43
CA GLY A 4 7.40 -4.80 21.43
C GLY A 4 6.07 -5.47 21.10
N ALA A 5 4.95 -4.91 21.56
CA ALA A 5 3.60 -5.41 21.26
C ALA A 5 3.29 -5.32 19.75
N ILE A 6 3.58 -4.17 19.14
CA ILE A 6 3.38 -3.94 17.70
C ILE A 6 4.26 -4.89 16.88
N ARG A 7 5.54 -5.06 17.27
CA ARG A 7 6.44 -6.03 16.64
C ARG A 7 5.86 -7.43 16.64
N SER A 8 5.34 -7.88 17.77
CA SER A 8 4.73 -9.22 17.89
C SER A 8 3.53 -9.40 16.96
N LYS A 9 2.71 -8.37 16.77
CA LYS A 9 1.58 -8.41 15.82
C LYS A 9 2.06 -8.49 14.37
N ILE A 10 3.04 -7.68 14.00
CA ILE A 10 3.65 -7.73 12.67
C ILE A 10 4.29 -9.09 12.40
N ASP A 11 5.01 -9.64 13.40
CA ASP A 11 5.63 -10.95 13.30
C ASP A 11 4.61 -12.07 13.13
N LYS A 12 3.45 -11.93 13.76
CA LYS A 12 2.35 -12.88 13.58
C LYS A 12 1.80 -12.82 12.14
N ILE A 13 1.52 -11.62 11.62
CA ILE A 13 1.07 -11.46 10.23
C ILE A 13 2.10 -12.06 9.27
N TRP A 14 3.37 -11.76 9.47
CA TRP A 14 4.47 -12.33 8.69
C TRP A 14 4.47 -13.85 8.71
N THR A 15 4.34 -14.44 9.90
CA THR A 15 4.33 -15.88 10.09
C THR A 15 3.10 -16.52 9.44
N ASP A 16 1.93 -15.88 9.52
CA ASP A 16 0.70 -16.37 8.88
C ASP A 16 0.83 -16.41 7.35
N ILE A 17 1.49 -15.40 6.74
CA ILE A 17 1.78 -15.37 5.30
C ILE A 17 2.78 -16.47 4.93
N TRP A 18 3.85 -16.60 5.72
CA TRP A 18 4.89 -17.59 5.50
C TRP A 18 4.35 -19.02 5.59
N ALA A 19 3.61 -19.31 6.66
CA ALA A 19 2.92 -20.60 6.85
C ALA A 19 1.84 -20.85 5.78
N GLY A 20 1.30 -19.79 5.18
CA GLY A 20 0.37 -19.86 4.07
C GLY A 20 0.98 -20.19 2.72
N GLY A 21 2.32 -20.31 2.63
CA GLY A 21 3.02 -20.73 1.42
C GLY A 21 3.81 -19.64 0.68
N ILE A 22 3.76 -18.39 1.13
CA ILE A 22 4.60 -17.32 0.58
C ILE A 22 5.90 -17.26 1.37
N THR A 23 6.94 -17.92 0.88
CA THR A 23 8.23 -18.06 1.57
C THR A 23 9.31 -17.09 1.09
N ASN A 24 9.05 -16.32 0.03
CA ASN A 24 9.95 -15.25 -0.39
C ASN A 24 9.67 -13.97 0.43
N PRO A 25 10.63 -13.48 1.23
CA PRO A 25 10.44 -12.29 2.05
C PRO A 25 10.05 -11.03 1.26
N LEU A 26 10.57 -10.86 0.04
CA LEU A 26 10.20 -9.72 -0.81
C LEU A 26 8.73 -9.79 -1.20
N THR A 27 8.26 -10.97 -1.59
CA THR A 27 6.85 -11.19 -1.94
C THR A 27 5.94 -10.93 -0.73
N VAL A 28 6.35 -11.32 0.49
CA VAL A 28 5.58 -11.01 1.72
C VAL A 28 5.44 -9.50 1.88
N ILE A 29 6.53 -8.75 1.72
CA ILE A 29 6.51 -7.28 1.84
C ILE A 29 5.63 -6.65 0.76
N GLU A 30 5.75 -7.11 -0.49
CA GLU A 30 4.93 -6.64 -1.60
C GLU A 30 3.44 -6.84 -1.34
N GLN A 31 3.03 -8.06 -0.96
CA GLN A 31 1.63 -8.35 -0.68
C GLN A 31 1.08 -7.51 0.49
N LEU A 32 1.84 -7.34 1.56
CA LEU A 32 1.45 -6.47 2.67
C LEU A 32 1.35 -5.01 2.23
N THR A 33 2.31 -4.52 1.44
CA THR A 33 2.30 -3.15 0.91
C THR A 33 1.05 -2.90 0.06
N TYR A 34 0.66 -3.83 -0.80
CA TYR A 34 -0.56 -3.72 -1.60
C TYR A 34 -1.81 -3.65 -0.72
N LEU A 35 -1.94 -4.52 0.27
CA LEU A 35 -3.10 -4.51 1.17
C LEU A 35 -3.19 -3.22 2.00
N MET A 36 -2.06 -2.74 2.50
CA MET A 36 -2.01 -1.48 3.23
C MET A 36 -2.40 -0.29 2.35
N PHE A 37 -1.96 -0.28 1.10
CA PHE A 37 -2.36 0.76 0.16
C PHE A 37 -3.86 0.72 -0.14
N ILE A 38 -4.41 -0.46 -0.43
CA ILE A 38 -5.85 -0.61 -0.67
C ILE A 38 -6.67 -0.11 0.53
N ARG A 39 -6.20 -0.40 1.75
CA ARG A 39 -6.81 0.12 2.97
C ARG A 39 -6.72 1.64 3.04
N SER A 40 -5.57 2.24 2.74
CA SER A 40 -5.37 3.69 2.79
C SER A 40 -6.21 4.46 1.76
N LEU A 41 -6.51 3.85 0.61
CA LEU A 41 -7.43 4.44 -0.36
C LEU A 41 -8.84 4.61 0.23
N ASP A 42 -9.34 3.60 0.93
CA ASP A 42 -10.66 3.69 1.55
C ASP A 42 -10.68 4.61 2.78
N GLU A 43 -9.59 4.68 3.55
CA GLU A 43 -9.46 5.67 4.64
C GLU A 43 -9.57 7.09 4.08
N LYS A 44 -8.85 7.36 2.99
CA LYS A 44 -8.92 8.67 2.34
C LYS A 44 -10.30 9.01 1.77
N GLU A 45 -11.01 8.02 1.24
CA GLU A 45 -12.39 8.19 0.79
C GLU A 45 -13.31 8.50 1.98
N LEU A 46 -13.16 7.80 3.11
CA LEU A 46 -13.92 8.07 4.33
C LEU A 46 -13.66 9.47 4.89
N GLU A 47 -12.41 9.92 4.91
CA GLU A 47 -12.04 11.29 5.31
C GLU A 47 -12.72 12.34 4.42
N ASN A 48 -12.72 12.13 3.09
CA ASN A 48 -13.38 13.01 2.14
C ASN A 48 -14.91 13.05 2.36
N GLU A 49 -15.53 11.89 2.62
CA GLU A 49 -16.96 11.78 2.93
C GLU A 49 -17.31 12.50 4.24
N GLU A 50 -16.49 12.32 5.28
CA GLU A 50 -16.68 12.98 6.58
C GLU A 50 -16.56 14.49 6.44
N PHE A 51 -15.53 14.99 5.74
CA PHE A 51 -15.35 16.41 5.48
C PHE A 51 -16.54 17.02 4.72
N ALA A 52 -17.07 16.31 3.72
CA ALA A 52 -18.25 16.75 2.99
C ALA A 52 -19.52 16.80 3.89
N ASN A 53 -19.67 15.81 4.78
CA ASN A 53 -20.78 15.77 5.74
C ASN A 53 -20.73 16.91 6.77
N MET A 54 -19.54 17.43 7.08
CA MET A 54 -19.35 18.61 7.93
C MET A 54 -19.60 19.94 7.20
N GLY A 55 -20.05 19.90 5.94
CA GLY A 55 -20.33 21.10 5.14
C GLY A 55 -19.18 21.56 4.25
N GLY A 56 -18.11 20.76 4.16
CA GLY A 56 -17.03 20.97 3.22
C GLY A 56 -17.40 20.57 1.80
N THR A 57 -16.56 20.91 0.83
CA THR A 57 -16.72 20.41 -0.55
C THR A 57 -16.17 18.99 -0.64
N MET A 58 -16.97 18.08 -1.19
CA MET A 58 -16.49 16.72 -1.44
C MET A 58 -15.27 16.73 -2.36
N GLY A 59 -14.18 16.14 -1.89
CA GLY A 59 -12.99 15.92 -2.72
C GLY A 59 -13.27 14.97 -3.89
N LYS A 60 -12.26 14.74 -4.71
CA LYS A 60 -12.35 13.79 -5.83
C LYS A 60 -12.58 12.37 -5.30
N ARG A 61 -13.64 11.71 -5.75
CA ARG A 61 -13.93 10.32 -5.37
C ARG A 61 -12.86 9.38 -5.90
N ILE A 62 -12.42 8.47 -5.06
CA ILE A 62 -11.45 7.43 -5.41
C ILE A 62 -12.18 6.19 -5.94
N PHE A 63 -13.28 5.80 -5.28
CA PHE A 63 -14.06 4.62 -5.63
C PHE A 63 -15.29 5.00 -6.48
N PRO A 64 -15.59 4.23 -7.54
CA PRO A 64 -16.83 4.42 -8.31
C PRO A 64 -18.09 4.30 -7.44
N GLU A 65 -19.14 5.02 -7.82
CA GLU A 65 -20.42 5.00 -7.09
C GLU A 65 -21.25 3.74 -7.33
N SER A 66 -20.91 2.94 -8.32
CA SER A 66 -21.59 1.68 -8.63
C SER A 66 -21.51 0.70 -7.46
N ALA A 67 -22.42 -0.27 -7.44
CA ALA A 67 -22.37 -1.34 -6.45
C ALA A 67 -21.06 -2.14 -6.54
N ALA A 68 -20.50 -2.30 -7.74
CA ALA A 68 -19.21 -2.95 -7.97
C ALA A 68 -18.08 -2.10 -7.37
N GLY A 69 -18.02 -0.81 -7.69
CA GLY A 69 -17.05 0.14 -7.16
C GLY A 69 -17.07 0.21 -5.63
N GLN A 70 -18.26 0.35 -5.05
CA GLN A 70 -18.40 0.42 -3.59
C GLN A 70 -18.04 -0.90 -2.89
N SER A 71 -18.22 -2.05 -3.56
CA SER A 71 -17.83 -3.35 -3.01
C SER A 71 -16.31 -3.51 -2.85
N MET A 72 -15.50 -2.72 -3.55
CA MET A 72 -14.04 -2.74 -3.48
C MET A 72 -13.48 -2.00 -2.25
N ARG A 73 -14.32 -1.25 -1.53
CA ARG A 73 -13.89 -0.50 -0.34
C ARG A 73 -13.52 -1.45 0.80
N TRP A 74 -12.38 -1.23 1.40
CA TRP A 74 -11.89 -2.02 2.52
C TRP A 74 -12.90 -2.13 3.65
N SER A 75 -13.52 -1.03 4.06
CA SER A 75 -14.56 -0.96 5.10
C SER A 75 -15.80 -1.81 4.77
N LYS A 76 -16.08 -2.07 3.50
CA LYS A 76 -17.26 -2.82 3.03
C LYS A 76 -16.99 -4.32 2.94
N PHE A 77 -15.77 -4.73 2.56
CA PHE A 77 -15.50 -6.16 2.36
C PHE A 77 -14.78 -6.84 3.52
N LYS A 78 -14.03 -6.12 4.37
CA LYS A 78 -13.17 -6.71 5.42
C LYS A 78 -13.87 -7.67 6.38
N ASN A 79 -15.18 -7.52 6.59
CA ASN A 79 -15.99 -8.33 7.50
C ASN A 79 -16.85 -9.38 6.79
N ARG A 80 -16.66 -9.59 5.47
CA ARG A 80 -17.41 -10.60 4.72
C ARG A 80 -16.81 -12.00 4.92
N ASP A 81 -17.44 -13.00 4.32
CA ASP A 81 -16.88 -14.36 4.27
C ASP A 81 -15.52 -14.38 3.55
N SER A 82 -14.64 -15.26 3.99
CA SER A 82 -13.26 -15.31 3.47
C SER A 82 -13.18 -15.56 1.97
N ARG A 83 -14.10 -16.35 1.41
CA ARG A 83 -14.16 -16.59 -0.04
C ARG A 83 -14.65 -15.37 -0.79
N GLU A 84 -15.63 -14.67 -0.24
CA GLU A 84 -16.14 -13.42 -0.81
C GLU A 84 -15.04 -12.34 -0.85
N ILE A 85 -14.29 -12.20 0.26
CA ILE A 85 -13.14 -11.28 0.33
C ILE A 85 -12.12 -11.63 -0.73
N TYR A 86 -11.78 -12.91 -0.86
CA TYR A 86 -10.80 -13.39 -1.83
C TYR A 86 -11.24 -13.09 -3.28
N ASP A 87 -12.49 -13.39 -3.61
CA ASP A 87 -13.07 -13.12 -4.93
C ASP A 87 -13.09 -11.61 -5.24
N ILE A 88 -13.45 -10.76 -4.27
CA ILE A 88 -13.42 -9.31 -4.42
C ILE A 88 -11.99 -8.81 -4.68
N MET A 89 -11.03 -9.29 -3.90
CA MET A 89 -9.62 -8.90 -4.05
C MET A 89 -9.06 -9.31 -5.41
N GLU A 90 -9.23 -10.57 -5.80
CA GLU A 90 -8.66 -11.11 -7.03
C GLU A 90 -9.32 -10.55 -8.29
N LYS A 91 -10.68 -10.48 -8.30
CA LYS A 91 -11.46 -10.17 -9.52
C LYS A 91 -11.78 -8.71 -9.69
N ARG A 92 -11.72 -7.91 -8.61
CA ARG A 92 -12.11 -6.48 -8.65
C ARG A 92 -11.02 -5.56 -8.15
N VAL A 93 -10.58 -5.71 -6.90
CA VAL A 93 -9.68 -4.73 -6.26
C VAL A 93 -8.34 -4.67 -6.98
N PHE A 94 -7.67 -5.81 -7.19
CA PHE A 94 -6.38 -5.82 -7.87
C PHE A 94 -6.46 -5.35 -9.32
N PRO A 95 -7.41 -5.81 -10.16
CA PRO A 95 -7.60 -5.25 -11.50
C PRO A 95 -7.87 -3.75 -11.50
N ALA A 96 -8.72 -3.26 -10.59
CA ALA A 96 -9.04 -1.84 -10.50
C ALA A 96 -7.84 -0.99 -10.09
N VAL A 97 -7.05 -1.45 -9.11
CA VAL A 97 -5.85 -0.72 -8.66
C VAL A 97 -4.79 -0.66 -9.76
N LYS A 98 -4.63 -1.72 -10.56
CA LYS A 98 -3.75 -1.71 -11.75
C LYS A 98 -4.21 -0.71 -12.81
N GLY A 99 -5.51 -0.53 -12.98
CA GLY A 99 -6.12 0.42 -13.91
C GLY A 99 -6.31 1.83 -13.33
N MET A 100 -5.78 2.11 -12.15
CA MET A 100 -5.94 3.41 -11.48
C MET A 100 -5.33 4.55 -12.28
N LYS A 101 -6.13 5.59 -12.57
CA LYS A 101 -5.69 6.83 -13.25
C LYS A 101 -6.20 8.05 -12.51
N TYR A 102 -5.39 9.10 -12.47
CA TYR A 102 -5.74 10.40 -11.86
C TYR A 102 -6.23 10.29 -10.41
N GLY A 103 -5.75 9.30 -9.65
CA GLY A 103 -6.16 9.05 -8.26
C GLY A 103 -7.56 8.43 -8.12
N ARG A 104 -8.12 7.87 -9.20
CA ARG A 104 -9.43 7.16 -9.20
C ARG A 104 -9.27 5.72 -9.64
N LEU A 105 -10.10 4.85 -9.10
CA LEU A 105 -10.23 3.47 -9.55
C LEU A 105 -11.25 3.39 -10.70
N PRO A 106 -11.00 2.55 -11.71
CA PRO A 106 -11.97 2.25 -12.76
C PRO A 106 -13.17 1.47 -12.20
N ASP A 107 -14.28 1.54 -12.93
CA ASP A 107 -15.50 0.78 -12.64
C ASP A 107 -15.55 -0.54 -13.43
N PHE A 108 -16.60 -1.30 -13.23
CA PHE A 108 -16.87 -2.55 -13.93
C PHE A 108 -18.22 -2.48 -14.67
N ASP A 109 -18.27 -3.05 -15.83
CA ASP A 109 -19.50 -3.20 -16.60
C ASP A 109 -20.41 -4.31 -16.02
N GLN A 110 -21.57 -4.53 -16.65
CA GLN A 110 -22.53 -5.56 -16.24
C GLN A 110 -21.99 -6.99 -16.40
N LYS A 111 -20.94 -7.18 -17.20
CA LYS A 111 -20.27 -8.47 -17.39
C LYS A 111 -19.13 -8.69 -16.40
N GLY A 112 -18.77 -7.66 -15.62
CA GLY A 112 -17.65 -7.67 -14.69
C GLY A 112 -16.30 -7.35 -15.37
N GLU A 113 -16.31 -6.78 -16.57
CA GLU A 113 -15.11 -6.31 -17.26
C GLU A 113 -14.77 -4.88 -16.81
N LEU A 114 -13.47 -4.60 -16.72
CA LEU A 114 -12.96 -3.30 -16.28
C LEU A 114 -13.28 -2.22 -17.32
N ILE A 115 -13.87 -1.11 -16.89
CA ILE A 115 -14.13 0.07 -17.69
C ILE A 115 -12.93 1.00 -17.55
N GLU A 116 -12.09 1.10 -18.57
CA GLU A 116 -10.93 2.00 -18.52
C GLU A 116 -11.34 3.45 -18.27
N ILE A 117 -10.55 4.15 -17.45
CA ILE A 117 -10.73 5.57 -17.21
C ILE A 117 -10.23 6.31 -18.47
N PRO A 118 -11.10 7.07 -19.15
CA PRO A 118 -10.69 7.83 -20.34
C PRO A 118 -9.67 8.92 -19.95
N ASP A 119 -8.82 9.28 -20.91
CA ASP A 119 -7.89 10.38 -20.73
C ASP A 119 -8.67 11.71 -20.60
N GLU A 120 -8.34 12.48 -19.57
CA GLU A 120 -8.98 13.78 -19.31
C GLU A 120 -8.33 14.85 -20.21
N PRO A 121 -9.12 15.64 -20.99
CA PRO A 121 -8.58 16.75 -21.80
C PRO A 121 -7.77 17.73 -20.93
N GLY A 122 -6.56 18.06 -21.37
CA GLY A 122 -5.66 18.95 -20.63
C GLY A 122 -4.80 18.25 -19.56
N ARG A 123 -4.97 16.95 -19.38
CA ARG A 123 -4.12 16.09 -18.52
C ARG A 123 -3.38 15.04 -19.34
N GLU A 124 -3.35 15.22 -20.63
CA GLU A 124 -2.62 14.38 -21.59
C GLU A 124 -1.13 14.40 -21.21
N GLY A 125 -0.61 13.24 -20.81
CA GLY A 125 0.78 13.12 -20.35
C GLY A 125 1.01 13.41 -18.86
N GLU A 126 -0.01 13.70 -18.05
CA GLU A 126 0.12 13.61 -16.60
C GLU A 126 0.48 12.17 -16.24
N GLU A 127 1.70 11.99 -15.78
CA GLU A 127 2.13 10.70 -15.28
C GLU A 127 1.25 10.27 -14.09
N ASN A 128 0.83 9.04 -14.08
CA ASN A 128 0.24 8.41 -12.91
C ASN A 128 1.14 8.63 -11.68
N THR A 129 0.54 8.74 -10.51
CA THR A 129 1.32 8.84 -9.26
C THR A 129 2.37 7.72 -9.22
N ALA A 130 3.52 7.99 -8.60
CA ALA A 130 4.59 6.99 -8.48
C ALA A 130 4.08 5.64 -7.95
N PHE A 131 3.05 5.68 -7.09
CA PHE A 131 2.43 4.48 -6.53
C PHE A 131 1.51 3.77 -7.53
N ALA A 132 0.72 4.49 -8.32
CA ALA A 132 -0.10 3.89 -9.38
C ALA A 132 0.78 3.14 -10.40
N ARG A 133 1.91 3.74 -10.79
CA ARG A 133 2.92 3.05 -11.63
C ARG A 133 3.50 1.80 -10.97
N TYR A 134 3.74 1.84 -9.67
CA TYR A 134 4.20 0.66 -8.92
C TYR A 134 3.14 -0.45 -8.92
N MET A 135 1.86 -0.10 -8.91
CA MET A 135 0.75 -1.05 -8.90
C MET A 135 0.42 -1.64 -10.28
N GLU A 136 0.90 -1.06 -11.39
CA GLU A 136 0.67 -1.60 -12.74
C GLU A 136 1.15 -3.05 -12.88
N ASP A 137 2.30 -3.37 -12.25
CA ASP A 137 2.90 -4.70 -12.25
C ASP A 137 2.47 -5.55 -11.04
N ALA A 138 1.58 -5.05 -10.20
CA ALA A 138 1.16 -5.75 -8.99
C ALA A 138 0.49 -7.09 -9.32
N SER A 139 0.89 -8.14 -8.61
CA SER A 139 0.32 -9.47 -8.73
C SER A 139 -0.25 -9.92 -7.40
N PHE A 140 -1.48 -10.42 -7.42
CA PHE A 140 -2.10 -11.00 -6.23
C PHE A 140 -1.60 -12.44 -6.04
N LEU A 141 -0.74 -12.66 -5.06
CA LEU A 141 -0.05 -13.93 -4.85
C LEU A 141 -0.47 -14.64 -3.53
N ILE A 142 -1.45 -14.11 -2.82
CA ILE A 142 -1.96 -14.75 -1.59
C ILE A 142 -2.72 -16.04 -2.00
N PRO A 143 -2.28 -17.23 -1.53
CA PRO A 143 -2.69 -18.48 -2.15
C PRO A 143 -4.09 -18.94 -1.75
N THR A 144 -4.62 -18.49 -0.61
CA THR A 144 -5.92 -18.96 -0.10
C THR A 144 -6.72 -17.87 0.59
N ALA A 145 -8.04 -18.03 0.56
CA ALA A 145 -8.97 -17.15 1.24
C ALA A 145 -8.73 -17.07 2.76
N GLN A 146 -8.34 -18.18 3.38
CA GLN A 146 -8.06 -18.24 4.81
C GLN A 146 -6.80 -17.44 5.19
N VAL A 147 -5.75 -17.50 4.36
CA VAL A 147 -4.53 -16.72 4.56
C VAL A 147 -4.85 -15.23 4.42
N LEU A 148 -5.57 -14.83 3.37
CA LEU A 148 -6.01 -13.44 3.19
C LEU A 148 -6.82 -12.94 4.38
N GLN A 149 -7.78 -13.71 4.86
CA GLN A 149 -8.59 -13.36 6.03
C GLN A 149 -7.73 -13.11 7.28
N LYS A 150 -6.74 -13.96 7.55
CA LYS A 150 -5.82 -13.78 8.68
C LYS A 150 -5.02 -12.50 8.56
N ILE A 151 -4.53 -12.19 7.37
CA ILE A 151 -3.77 -10.97 7.10
C ILE A 151 -4.65 -9.73 7.33
N ILE A 152 -5.86 -9.70 6.76
CA ILE A 152 -6.80 -8.60 6.93
C ILE A 152 -7.14 -8.40 8.41
N THR A 153 -7.44 -9.48 9.14
CA THR A 153 -7.72 -9.42 10.58
C THR A 153 -6.52 -8.89 11.37
N GLY A 154 -5.31 -9.34 11.03
CA GLY A 154 -4.08 -8.87 11.67
C GLY A 154 -3.80 -7.39 11.39
N LEU A 155 -4.00 -6.93 10.14
CA LEU A 155 -3.88 -5.52 9.78
C LEU A 155 -4.90 -4.66 10.52
N GLU A 156 -6.17 -5.09 10.58
CA GLU A 156 -7.21 -4.35 11.32
C GLU A 156 -6.88 -4.25 12.81
N ASP A 157 -6.44 -5.33 13.45
CA ASP A 157 -6.02 -5.31 14.85
C ASP A 157 -4.85 -4.33 15.06
N LEU A 158 -3.89 -4.34 14.14
CA LEU A 158 -2.75 -3.43 14.17
C LEU A 158 -3.20 -1.96 14.06
N TYR A 159 -4.04 -1.63 13.06
CA TYR A 159 -4.46 -0.26 12.78
C TYR A 159 -5.46 0.30 13.80
N THR A 160 -6.34 -0.53 14.36
CA THR A 160 -7.38 -0.06 15.29
C THR A 160 -6.84 0.22 16.69
N HIS A 161 -5.88 -0.55 17.16
CA HIS A 161 -5.47 -0.53 18.56
C HIS A 161 -4.12 0.14 18.82
N ASP A 162 -3.22 0.15 17.83
CA ASP A 162 -1.81 0.49 18.10
C ASP A 162 -1.29 1.70 17.31
N ILE A 163 -2.04 2.17 16.30
CA ILE A 163 -1.48 3.03 15.24
C ILE A 163 -2.12 4.41 15.15
N ALA A 164 -3.09 4.74 15.97
CA ALA A 164 -3.72 6.05 15.93
C ALA A 164 -2.68 7.19 16.08
N GLY A 165 -2.37 7.87 14.99
CA GLY A 165 -1.63 9.14 14.97
C GLY A 165 -0.11 9.08 14.76
N LEU A 166 0.46 7.95 14.34
CA LEU A 166 1.89 7.83 14.05
C LEU A 166 2.14 7.62 12.55
N ASP A 167 3.26 8.11 12.02
CA ASP A 167 3.78 7.73 10.70
C ASP A 167 4.26 6.27 10.72
N MET A 168 3.29 5.36 10.86
CA MET A 168 3.56 3.95 11.09
C MET A 168 3.70 3.13 9.82
N GLN A 169 3.23 3.64 8.69
CA GLN A 169 3.46 2.94 7.42
C GLN A 169 4.97 2.89 7.13
N GLY A 170 5.66 4.00 7.36
CA GLY A 170 7.11 4.09 7.24
C GLY A 170 7.85 3.17 8.22
N ASP A 171 7.50 3.23 9.51
CA ASP A 171 8.09 2.40 10.56
C ASP A 171 7.83 0.90 10.34
N LEU A 172 6.60 0.54 9.91
CA LEU A 172 6.24 -0.84 9.57
C LEU A 172 7.06 -1.35 8.38
N TYR A 173 7.16 -0.55 7.33
CA TYR A 173 7.94 -0.88 6.15
C TYR A 173 9.43 -1.04 6.49
N GLU A 174 9.99 -0.13 7.30
CA GLU A 174 11.37 -0.22 7.78
C GLU A 174 11.62 -1.49 8.61
N TYR A 175 10.67 -1.86 9.48
CA TYR A 175 10.75 -3.10 10.25
C TYR A 175 10.73 -4.35 9.35
N MET A 176 9.82 -4.38 8.36
CA MET A 176 9.75 -5.48 7.40
C MET A 176 11.02 -5.59 6.55
N LEU A 177 11.60 -4.47 6.11
CA LEU A 177 12.89 -4.47 5.40
C LEU A 177 14.03 -4.98 6.28
N GLY A 178 13.98 -4.74 7.59
CA GLY A 178 14.93 -5.31 8.55
C GLY A 178 14.92 -6.85 8.54
N LYS A 179 13.76 -7.49 8.29
CA LYS A 179 13.66 -8.95 8.16
C LYS A 179 14.36 -9.50 6.91
N LEU A 180 14.44 -8.73 5.82
CA LEU A 180 15.23 -9.12 4.63
C LEU A 180 16.72 -9.22 4.95
N SER A 181 17.22 -8.28 5.75
CA SER A 181 18.63 -8.27 6.17
C SER A 181 19.00 -9.51 6.99
N THR A 182 18.10 -9.96 7.88
CA THR A 182 18.30 -11.16 8.70
C THR A 182 18.15 -12.46 7.91
N ALA A 183 17.43 -12.45 6.79
CA ALA A 183 17.24 -13.63 5.92
C ALA A 183 18.44 -13.86 4.95
N GLY A 184 19.52 -13.10 5.06
CA GLY A 184 20.73 -13.27 4.22
C GLY A 184 20.55 -12.82 2.77
N GLN A 185 19.42 -12.24 2.42
CA GLN A 185 19.21 -11.61 1.12
C GLN A 185 19.61 -10.14 1.24
N ASN A 186 20.57 -9.72 0.43
CA ASN A 186 21.22 -8.41 0.36
C ASN A 186 20.37 -7.28 0.94
N GLY A 187 20.55 -7.01 2.23
CA GLY A 187 19.94 -5.87 2.89
C GLY A 187 20.47 -4.60 2.21
N GLN A 188 19.59 -3.80 1.65
CA GLN A 188 19.98 -2.46 1.29
C GLN A 188 20.56 -1.79 2.55
N PHE A 189 21.81 -1.35 2.49
CA PHE A 189 22.42 -0.54 3.54
C PHE A 189 21.63 0.77 3.61
N ARG A 190 20.69 0.83 4.56
CA ARG A 190 19.97 2.06 4.86
C ARG A 190 20.69 2.82 5.95
N THR A 191 20.85 4.11 5.76
CA THR A 191 21.34 5.00 6.82
C THR A 191 20.42 4.88 8.04
N PRO A 192 20.93 4.55 9.24
CA PRO A 192 20.12 4.43 10.45
C PRO A 192 19.28 5.67 10.71
N LYS A 193 18.08 5.49 11.26
CA LYS A 193 17.09 6.56 11.48
C LYS A 193 17.69 7.76 12.23
N HIS A 194 18.41 7.53 13.32
CA HIS A 194 19.02 8.59 14.13
C HIS A 194 20.09 9.40 13.36
N ILE A 195 20.79 8.78 12.40
CA ILE A 195 21.74 9.48 11.53
C ILE A 195 20.97 10.36 10.52
N ARG A 196 19.89 9.86 9.95
CA ARG A 196 19.03 10.64 9.04
C ARG A 196 18.43 11.83 9.75
N GLU A 197 17.89 11.64 10.96
CA GLU A 197 17.34 12.71 11.79
C GLU A 197 18.38 13.78 12.09
N MET A 198 19.60 13.38 12.51
CA MET A 198 20.71 14.29 12.72
C MET A 198 21.05 15.08 11.43
N MET A 199 21.09 14.40 10.27
CA MET A 199 21.36 15.07 8.99
C MET A 199 20.27 16.10 8.65
N VAL A 200 18.99 15.79 8.86
CA VAL A 200 17.88 16.71 8.62
C VAL A 200 17.98 17.91 9.56
N GLU A 201 18.24 17.69 10.84
CA GLU A 201 18.42 18.79 11.82
C GLU A 201 19.59 19.71 11.46
N LEU A 202 20.72 19.13 11.02
CA LEU A 202 21.90 19.91 10.61
C LEU A 202 21.68 20.70 9.31
N LEU A 203 20.95 20.12 8.35
CA LEU A 203 20.65 20.78 7.08
C LEU A 203 19.51 21.78 7.19
N ALA A 204 18.59 21.57 8.15
CA ALA A 204 17.40 22.41 8.40
C ALA A 204 16.68 22.80 7.09
N PRO A 205 16.27 21.83 6.24
CA PRO A 205 15.69 22.15 4.94
C PRO A 205 14.40 22.95 5.09
N ALA A 206 14.26 23.98 4.25
CA ALA A 206 13.06 24.81 4.18
C ALA A 206 12.07 24.25 3.13
N PRO A 207 10.77 24.61 3.21
CA PRO A 207 9.76 24.13 2.25
C PRO A 207 10.07 24.48 0.78
N GLU A 208 10.88 25.51 0.54
CA GLU A 208 11.28 26.01 -0.76
C GLU A 208 12.50 25.29 -1.34
N ASP A 209 13.16 24.46 -0.52
CA ASP A 209 14.38 23.77 -0.93
C ASP A 209 14.07 22.61 -1.88
N THR A 210 14.90 22.45 -2.89
CA THR A 210 14.85 21.30 -3.79
C THR A 210 15.77 20.19 -3.29
N ILE A 211 15.21 19.02 -2.94
CA ILE A 211 15.98 17.86 -2.50
C ILE A 211 16.27 16.98 -3.71
N CYS A 212 17.57 16.73 -3.99
CA CYS A 212 18.01 15.83 -5.04
C CYS A 212 18.55 14.53 -4.42
N GLU A 213 17.91 13.40 -4.74
CA GLU A 213 18.43 12.07 -4.40
C GLU A 213 19.19 11.47 -5.58
N ILE A 214 20.52 11.31 -5.44
CA ILE A 214 21.34 10.65 -6.46
C ILE A 214 21.31 9.14 -6.18
N LYS A 215 20.55 8.38 -6.97
CA LYS A 215 20.54 6.91 -6.90
C LYS A 215 21.86 6.35 -7.43
N THR A 216 22.73 5.90 -6.55
CA THR A 216 24.06 5.31 -6.84
C THR A 216 23.99 3.95 -7.57
N ARG A 217 22.84 3.50 -8.03
CA ARG A 217 22.68 2.19 -8.69
C ARG A 217 23.46 2.04 -10.01
N TYR A 218 23.89 3.14 -10.63
CA TYR A 218 24.62 3.12 -11.90
C TYR A 218 26.13 3.05 -11.80
N LEU A 219 26.72 3.25 -10.61
CA LEU A 219 28.18 3.26 -10.44
C LEU A 219 28.81 1.87 -10.20
N ILE A 220 28.02 0.86 -9.83
CA ILE A 220 28.55 -0.48 -9.51
C ILE A 220 28.53 -1.42 -10.72
N GLN A 221 27.79 -1.11 -11.78
CA GLN A 221 27.76 -1.97 -12.98
C GLN A 221 28.87 -1.71 -14.00
N ASN A 222 29.64 -0.64 -13.87
CA ASN A 222 30.72 -0.29 -14.81
C ASN A 222 32.14 -0.52 -14.31
N THR A 223 32.33 -1.18 -13.17
CA THR A 223 33.67 -1.49 -12.63
C THR A 223 34.03 -2.98 -12.71
N ALA A 224 33.26 -3.77 -13.45
CA ALA A 224 33.61 -5.16 -13.77
C ALA A 224 33.69 -5.33 -15.31
N ALA A 225 34.75 -4.78 -15.90
CA ALA A 225 35.26 -5.11 -17.22
C ALA A 225 36.77 -5.31 -17.11
#